data_430900556cc003f586db7d57e82ecfdc
#
_entry.id   430900556cc003f586db7d57e82ecfdc
#
_cell.length_a   1.000
_cell.length_b   1.000
_cell.length_c   1.000
_cell.angle_alpha   90.00
_cell.angle_beta   90.00
_cell.angle_gamma   90.00
#
_symmetry.space_group_name_H-M   'P 1'
#
loop_
_entity.id
_entity.type
_entity.pdbx_description
1 polymer ?
#
loop_
_entity_poly.entity_id
_entity_poly.type
_entity_poly.pdbx_seq_one_letter_code
_entity_poly.pdbx_strand_id
1 'polypeptide(L)'
;MANHTEKKAKKYIFVTGGVVSGLGKGITAASLGRLLKARGLKVVAQKLDPYINVDPGTMSPYQHGEVYVTEDGAEPDLDLGHYERFIDEDLNKYSNLTTGKVYSNVLEKERHGDYLGKTVQVIPHITNEIKSFIYNVGEKTDADIVITEIGGTVGDIESQPFLESIRQVSLEVGRENSIFIHVTLVPYIKGSEEHKSKPTQHSVKELRSLGINPDIIVLRCDEPLEESIFKKIALFCNVKPDCVIENITLPTLYQAPLMLEESNFSNVVCRELNIATDKTPDLTEWKEMLERINNRSKKCKIALCGKYVALHDAYLSVAEALRHAGYENSADVEIKWVDCELITKYSADDLLGDVDGILVPGGFGNRGVEGKVMAAKYAREHDIPYLGICLGMQTAVIEFAKHVLGYEDANSGEFAPEGKHNVIDLMPEQLGIEDMGGTMRLGAYPCVIKKGSIMERAYGKPEVQERHRHRYEFNNDYREEIEKAGMIITGTSPNGMLVEAVEIPANKFYIGVQYHPEFKSRPNRAHPLFREFIKASLDK
;
A
#
# COMPACT_ATOMS: atom_id res chain seq x y z
N MET A 1 29.02 -18.70 33.12
CA MET A 1 28.90 -17.27 32.79
C MET A 1 27.95 -17.17 31.61
N ALA A 2 26.72 -16.80 31.85
CA ALA A 2 25.76 -16.57 30.80
C ALA A 2 26.13 -15.28 30.07
N ASN A 3 26.43 -15.36 28.77
CA ASN A 3 26.56 -14.19 27.91
C ASN A 3 25.21 -13.48 27.89
N HIS A 4 25.01 -12.48 28.72
CA HIS A 4 24.03 -11.45 28.51
C HIS A 4 24.55 -10.64 27.30
N THR A 5 24.12 -11.01 26.09
CA THR A 5 24.14 -10.06 24.97
C THR A 5 23.25 -8.90 25.40
N GLU A 6 23.82 -7.76 25.74
CA GLU A 6 23.07 -6.53 25.97
C GLU A 6 22.18 -6.30 24.74
N LYS A 7 20.86 -6.34 24.94
CA LYS A 7 19.90 -6.09 23.87
C LYS A 7 20.12 -4.64 23.42
N LYS A 8 20.60 -4.45 22.19
CA LYS A 8 20.88 -3.12 21.63
C LYS A 8 19.63 -2.25 21.76
N ALA A 9 19.79 -1.03 22.26
CA ALA A 9 18.67 -0.12 22.42
C ALA A 9 18.03 0.18 21.05
N LYS A 10 16.70 0.09 20.96
CA LYS A 10 15.96 0.43 19.74
C LYS A 10 16.05 1.92 19.45
N LYS A 11 16.08 2.27 18.19
CA LYS A 11 16.13 3.65 17.69
C LYS A 11 14.79 4.06 17.09
N TYR A 12 14.37 5.28 17.34
CA TYR A 12 13.09 5.82 16.91
C TYR A 12 13.30 7.06 16.03
N ILE A 13 12.69 7.07 14.88
CA ILE A 13 12.70 8.20 13.94
C ILE A 13 11.26 8.67 13.77
N PHE A 14 10.97 9.90 14.13
CA PHE A 14 9.65 10.48 13.99
C PHE A 14 9.65 11.44 12.81
N VAL A 15 8.82 11.17 11.80
CA VAL A 15 8.67 11.98 10.60
C VAL A 15 7.39 12.81 10.72
N THR A 16 7.55 14.12 10.86
CA THR A 16 6.47 15.09 10.92
C THR A 16 6.43 15.94 9.65
N GLY A 17 5.31 16.59 9.36
CA GLY A 17 5.22 17.49 8.22
C GLY A 17 4.48 18.76 8.53
N GLY A 18 4.78 19.80 7.79
CA GLY A 18 4.14 21.09 7.95
C GLY A 18 3.94 21.82 6.64
N VAL A 19 3.22 22.94 6.70
CA VAL A 19 2.83 23.82 5.59
C VAL A 19 1.58 23.32 4.85
N VAL A 20 1.65 22.14 4.20
CA VAL A 20 0.51 21.53 3.47
C VAL A 20 0.57 20.02 3.56
N SER A 21 -0.56 19.34 3.29
CA SER A 21 -0.62 17.90 3.10
C SER A 21 0.01 17.48 1.76
N GLY A 22 0.33 16.18 1.60
CA GLY A 22 0.86 15.67 0.32
C GLY A 22 2.32 16.04 0.02
N LEU A 23 3.10 16.50 1.01
CA LEU A 23 4.52 16.86 0.85
C LEU A 23 5.47 15.69 0.61
N GLY A 24 4.96 14.44 0.66
CA GLY A 24 5.81 13.27 0.50
C GLY A 24 6.53 12.83 1.78
N LYS A 25 5.91 13.04 2.96
CA LYS A 25 6.39 12.46 4.24
C LYS A 25 6.59 10.94 4.11
N GLY A 26 5.57 10.23 3.57
CA GLY A 26 5.60 8.78 3.37
C GLY A 26 6.74 8.34 2.48
N ILE A 27 6.97 9.02 1.36
CA ILE A 27 8.08 8.72 0.45
C ILE A 27 9.44 9.01 1.09
N THR A 28 9.54 10.09 1.89
CA THR A 28 10.76 10.39 2.65
C THR A 28 11.04 9.30 3.69
N ALA A 29 10.02 8.89 4.46
CA ALA A 29 10.12 7.81 5.45
C ALA A 29 10.48 6.45 4.79
N ALA A 30 9.80 6.11 3.70
CA ALA A 30 10.03 4.89 2.93
C ALA A 30 11.45 4.84 2.32
N SER A 31 11.89 5.96 1.74
CA SER A 31 13.25 6.10 1.18
C SER A 31 14.32 5.96 2.26
N LEU A 32 14.12 6.61 3.40
CA LEU A 32 15.02 6.46 4.55
C LEU A 32 15.06 5.01 5.02
N GLY A 33 13.90 4.36 5.14
CA GLY A 33 13.82 2.95 5.50
C GLY A 33 14.61 2.06 4.55
N ARG A 34 14.52 2.30 3.23
CA ARG A 34 15.33 1.61 2.22
C ARG A 34 16.83 1.83 2.41
N LEU A 35 17.25 3.07 2.64
CA LEU A 35 18.65 3.44 2.84
C LEU A 35 19.24 2.77 4.10
N LEU A 36 18.51 2.78 5.20
CA LEU A 36 18.95 2.16 6.45
C LEU A 36 18.98 0.62 6.34
N LYS A 37 18.01 0.02 5.65
CA LYS A 37 18.03 -1.42 5.33
C LYS A 37 19.22 -1.78 4.46
N ALA A 38 19.55 -0.97 3.47
CA ALA A 38 20.73 -1.17 2.61
C ALA A 38 22.08 -1.07 3.37
N ARG A 39 22.09 -0.48 4.57
CA ARG A 39 23.20 -0.51 5.52
C ARG A 39 23.23 -1.78 6.39
N GLY A 40 22.25 -2.67 6.24
CA GLY A 40 22.13 -3.91 7.00
C GLY A 40 21.42 -3.76 8.35
N LEU A 41 20.65 -2.68 8.55
CA LEU A 41 19.83 -2.47 9.73
C LEU A 41 18.43 -3.06 9.51
N LYS A 42 17.82 -3.61 10.57
CA LYS A 42 16.42 -4.05 10.55
C LYS A 42 15.52 -2.83 10.79
N VAL A 43 14.70 -2.50 9.82
CA VAL A 43 13.85 -1.31 9.84
C VAL A 43 12.38 -1.69 9.72
N VAL A 44 11.52 -1.07 10.51
CA VAL A 44 10.07 -1.14 10.36
C VAL A 44 9.50 0.27 10.23
N ALA A 45 8.49 0.43 9.37
CA ALA A 45 7.76 1.68 9.25
C ALA A 45 6.38 1.58 9.91
N GLN A 46 5.91 2.72 10.45
CA GLN A 46 4.60 2.87 11.07
C GLN A 46 4.01 4.22 10.67
N LYS A 47 2.68 4.27 10.51
CA LYS A 47 1.93 5.51 10.27
C LYS A 47 0.88 5.72 11.36
N LEU A 48 0.79 6.95 11.85
CA LEU A 48 -0.23 7.41 12.80
C LEU A 48 -1.16 8.39 12.08
N ASP A 49 -2.42 7.99 11.88
CA ASP A 49 -3.41 8.75 11.13
C ASP A 49 -4.40 9.47 12.04
N PRO A 50 -4.58 10.80 11.90
CA PRO A 50 -5.37 11.60 12.85
C PRO A 50 -6.89 11.54 12.64
N TYR A 51 -7.41 10.77 11.69
CA TYR A 51 -8.86 10.66 11.50
C TYR A 51 -9.54 9.74 12.53
N ILE A 52 -10.87 9.93 12.70
CA ILE A 52 -11.69 9.24 13.73
C ILE A 52 -12.19 7.86 13.30
N ASN A 53 -12.04 7.47 12.05
CA ASN A 53 -12.35 6.10 11.63
C ASN A 53 -11.46 5.09 12.37
N VAL A 54 -12.03 3.95 12.77
CA VAL A 54 -11.26 2.89 13.46
C VAL A 54 -10.18 2.33 12.52
N ASP A 55 -10.55 2.14 11.27
CA ASP A 55 -9.66 1.80 10.14
C ASP A 55 -10.24 2.33 8.82
N PRO A 56 -9.49 2.30 7.72
CA PRO A 56 -9.97 2.67 6.38
C PRO A 56 -10.95 1.67 5.73
N GLY A 57 -11.16 0.48 6.29
CA GLY A 57 -11.88 -0.62 5.65
C GLY A 57 -13.30 -0.28 5.17
N THR A 58 -13.99 0.64 5.85
CA THR A 58 -15.32 1.12 5.48
C THR A 58 -15.33 2.47 4.74
N MET A 59 -14.16 3.06 4.50
CA MET A 59 -14.05 4.37 3.86
C MET A 59 -14.25 4.28 2.35
N SER A 60 -14.78 5.36 1.77
CA SER A 60 -14.93 5.44 0.32
C SER A 60 -13.57 5.60 -0.38
N PRO A 61 -13.24 4.75 -1.36
CA PRO A 61 -12.01 4.91 -2.15
C PRO A 61 -11.88 6.28 -2.86
N TYR A 62 -12.98 6.97 -3.13
CA TYR A 62 -12.95 8.33 -3.68
C TYR A 62 -12.42 9.39 -2.71
N GLN A 63 -12.43 9.12 -1.41
CA GLN A 63 -11.94 10.07 -0.40
C GLN A 63 -10.55 9.73 0.12
N HIS A 64 -10.23 8.44 0.18
CA HIS A 64 -9.01 7.95 0.84
C HIS A 64 -8.04 7.18 -0.08
N GLY A 65 -8.45 6.92 -1.33
CA GLY A 65 -7.71 6.02 -2.18
C GLY A 65 -7.98 4.55 -1.82
N GLU A 66 -7.05 3.66 -2.17
CA GLU A 66 -7.20 2.23 -1.90
C GLU A 66 -7.11 1.92 -0.40
N VAL A 67 -7.82 0.90 0.04
CA VAL A 67 -7.62 0.26 1.33
C VAL A 67 -6.56 -0.82 1.15
N TYR A 68 -5.42 -0.64 1.80
CA TYR A 68 -4.34 -1.62 1.78
C TYR A 68 -4.64 -2.79 2.72
N VAL A 69 -4.00 -3.96 2.54
CA VAL A 69 -4.16 -5.11 3.44
C VAL A 69 -2.79 -5.66 3.81
N THR A 70 -2.51 -5.79 5.11
CA THR A 70 -1.28 -6.38 5.63
C THR A 70 -1.31 -7.91 5.64
N GLU A 71 -0.16 -8.56 5.87
CA GLU A 71 -0.08 -10.02 6.00
C GLU A 71 -1.01 -10.57 7.10
N ASP A 72 -1.15 -9.89 8.21
CA ASP A 72 -1.98 -10.30 9.36
C ASP A 72 -3.42 -9.75 9.32
N GLY A 73 -3.86 -9.21 8.17
CA GLY A 73 -5.25 -8.87 7.91
C GLY A 73 -5.71 -7.51 8.45
N ALA A 74 -4.81 -6.60 8.79
CA ALA A 74 -5.21 -5.22 9.02
C ALA A 74 -5.54 -4.51 7.69
N GLU A 75 -6.47 -3.56 7.76
CA GLU A 75 -6.92 -2.71 6.64
C GLU A 75 -6.42 -1.26 6.83
N PRO A 76 -5.13 -0.97 6.58
CA PRO A 76 -4.55 0.36 6.74
C PRO A 76 -4.70 1.26 5.52
N ASP A 77 -4.21 2.50 5.67
CA ASP A 77 -4.06 3.49 4.62
C ASP A 77 -3.06 3.04 3.52
N LEU A 78 -3.22 3.60 2.32
CA LEU A 78 -2.41 3.30 1.12
C LEU A 78 -0.90 3.57 1.29
N ASP A 79 -0.50 4.44 2.21
CA ASP A 79 0.90 4.77 2.46
C ASP A 79 1.72 3.55 2.94
N LEU A 80 1.07 2.57 3.58
CA LEU A 80 1.75 1.34 3.96
C LEU A 80 2.24 0.57 2.74
N GLY A 81 1.54 0.65 1.62
CA GLY A 81 2.00 0.13 0.34
C GLY A 81 3.31 0.76 -0.12
N HIS A 82 3.49 2.09 0.08
CA HIS A 82 4.77 2.74 -0.20
C HIS A 82 5.89 2.21 0.68
N TYR A 83 5.65 2.05 2.00
CA TYR A 83 6.67 1.49 2.90
C TYR A 83 7.09 0.10 2.47
N GLU A 84 6.15 -0.81 2.20
CA GLU A 84 6.44 -2.17 1.75
C GLU A 84 7.19 -2.19 0.41
N ARG A 85 6.80 -1.34 -0.55
CA ARG A 85 7.46 -1.27 -1.87
C ARG A 85 8.90 -0.78 -1.79
N PHE A 86 9.22 0.16 -0.91
CA PHE A 86 10.55 0.72 -0.76
C PHE A 86 11.44 -0.10 0.17
N ILE A 87 10.92 -0.46 1.34
CA ILE A 87 11.68 -1.17 2.37
C ILE A 87 11.83 -2.66 2.02
N ASP A 88 10.88 -3.21 1.23
CA ASP A 88 10.78 -4.64 0.90
C ASP A 88 10.69 -5.51 2.16
N GLU A 89 9.75 -5.15 3.04
CA GLU A 89 9.36 -5.87 4.25
C GLU A 89 7.84 -5.87 4.35
N ASP A 90 7.26 -7.01 4.75
CA ASP A 90 5.83 -7.09 4.99
C ASP A 90 5.47 -6.43 6.33
N LEU A 91 4.49 -5.54 6.31
CA LEU A 91 4.01 -4.83 7.49
C LEU A 91 2.87 -5.58 8.18
N ASN A 92 2.53 -5.14 9.39
CA ASN A 92 1.54 -5.78 10.25
C ASN A 92 0.60 -4.76 10.91
N LYS A 93 -0.38 -5.24 11.70
CA LYS A 93 -1.39 -4.43 12.37
C LYS A 93 -0.86 -3.34 13.30
N TYR A 94 0.39 -3.42 13.73
CA TYR A 94 1.02 -2.36 14.52
C TYR A 94 1.64 -1.27 13.65
N SER A 95 1.70 -1.47 12.34
CA SER A 95 2.26 -0.50 11.40
C SER A 95 1.32 0.65 11.06
N ASN A 96 0.02 0.55 11.44
CA ASN A 96 -0.94 1.65 11.30
C ASN A 96 -1.78 1.83 12.56
N LEU A 97 -1.97 3.07 12.97
CA LEU A 97 -2.79 3.44 14.11
C LEU A 97 -3.60 4.70 13.79
N THR A 98 -4.91 4.63 13.92
CA THR A 98 -5.82 5.77 13.75
C THR A 98 -6.22 6.36 15.09
N THR A 99 -6.64 7.61 15.12
CA THR A 99 -7.26 8.23 16.30
C THR A 99 -8.47 7.41 16.77
N GLY A 100 -9.33 6.98 15.84
CA GLY A 100 -10.52 6.18 16.17
C GLY A 100 -10.16 4.89 16.89
N LYS A 101 -9.16 4.15 16.43
CA LYS A 101 -8.68 2.92 17.07
C LYS A 101 -8.13 3.18 18.49
N VAL A 102 -7.37 4.26 18.67
CA VAL A 102 -6.86 4.65 20.00
C VAL A 102 -8.01 4.91 20.98
N TYR A 103 -8.99 5.73 20.56
CA TYR A 103 -10.12 6.07 21.43
C TYR A 103 -11.01 4.85 21.69
N SER A 104 -11.28 4.01 20.70
CA SER A 104 -12.02 2.76 20.87
C SER A 104 -11.38 1.86 21.93
N ASN A 105 -10.07 1.61 21.82
CA ASN A 105 -9.34 0.79 22.79
C ASN A 105 -9.38 1.38 24.21
N VAL A 106 -9.23 2.69 24.36
CA VAL A 106 -9.26 3.34 25.68
C VAL A 106 -10.65 3.31 26.28
N LEU A 107 -11.72 3.54 25.49
CA LEU A 107 -13.10 3.47 25.96
C LEU A 107 -13.49 2.04 26.34
N GLU A 108 -13.06 1.04 25.59
CA GLU A 108 -13.27 -0.37 25.94
C GLU A 108 -12.63 -0.72 27.27
N LYS A 109 -11.36 -0.35 27.48
CA LYS A 109 -10.65 -0.51 28.78
C LYS A 109 -11.36 0.20 29.92
N GLU A 110 -11.88 1.41 29.67
CA GLU A 110 -12.68 2.15 30.68
C GLU A 110 -13.94 1.36 31.07
N ARG A 111 -14.69 0.85 30.08
CA ARG A 111 -15.90 0.06 30.31
C ARG A 111 -15.62 -1.26 31.04
N HIS A 112 -14.49 -1.89 30.79
CA HIS A 112 -14.05 -3.10 31.52
C HIS A 112 -13.53 -2.79 32.94
N GLY A 113 -13.33 -1.50 33.30
CA GLY A 113 -12.87 -1.10 34.62
C GLY A 113 -11.35 -1.16 34.82
N ASP A 114 -10.55 -1.27 33.76
CA ASP A 114 -9.10 -1.41 33.80
C ASP A 114 -8.41 -0.20 34.47
N TYR A 115 -9.06 0.95 34.47
CA TYR A 115 -8.57 2.17 35.09
C TYR A 115 -8.94 2.34 36.56
N LEU A 116 -9.60 1.34 37.16
CA LEU A 116 -9.93 1.28 38.59
C LEU A 116 -10.61 2.55 39.14
N GLY A 117 -11.55 3.12 38.38
CA GLY A 117 -12.31 4.31 38.77
C GLY A 117 -11.54 5.65 38.64
N LYS A 118 -10.36 5.66 38.03
CA LYS A 118 -9.63 6.90 37.73
C LYS A 118 -10.31 7.70 36.64
N THR A 119 -10.19 9.02 36.67
CA THR A 119 -10.58 9.89 35.55
C THR A 119 -9.68 9.61 34.37
N VAL A 120 -10.29 9.17 33.24
CA VAL A 120 -9.57 8.92 31.98
C VAL A 120 -9.41 10.24 31.21
N GLN A 121 -8.21 10.58 30.80
CA GLN A 121 -7.84 11.84 30.16
C GLN A 121 -6.95 11.59 28.93
N VAL A 122 -6.80 12.60 28.08
CA VAL A 122 -5.89 12.50 26.91
C VAL A 122 -4.47 12.18 27.39
N ILE A 123 -3.97 12.93 28.39
CA ILE A 123 -2.71 12.61 29.08
C ILE A 123 -3.08 12.09 30.48
N PRO A 124 -2.65 10.89 30.88
CA PRO A 124 -1.74 9.99 30.19
C PRO A 124 -2.40 8.86 29.35
N HIS A 125 -3.75 8.70 29.36
CA HIS A 125 -4.37 7.45 28.91
C HIS A 125 -4.31 7.28 27.39
N ILE A 126 -4.72 8.30 26.61
CA ILE A 126 -4.63 8.29 25.14
C ILE A 126 -3.16 8.28 24.70
N THR A 127 -2.31 9.10 25.31
CA THR A 127 -0.87 9.13 24.96
C THR A 127 -0.17 7.81 25.29
N ASN A 128 -0.52 7.13 26.40
CA ASN A 128 0.04 5.82 26.73
C ASN A 128 -0.41 4.74 25.73
N GLU A 129 -1.66 4.79 25.28
CA GLU A 129 -2.14 3.87 24.24
C GLU A 129 -1.36 4.06 22.93
N ILE A 130 -1.17 5.29 22.47
CA ILE A 130 -0.37 5.62 21.28
C ILE A 130 1.07 5.13 21.45
N LYS A 131 1.71 5.43 22.58
CA LYS A 131 3.09 5.00 22.88
C LYS A 131 3.22 3.47 22.85
N SER A 132 2.21 2.75 23.36
CA SER A 132 2.22 1.29 23.35
C SER A 132 2.31 0.73 21.93
N PHE A 133 1.62 1.33 20.95
CA PHE A 133 1.73 0.94 19.55
C PHE A 133 3.10 1.24 18.96
N ILE A 134 3.71 2.40 19.29
CA ILE A 134 5.06 2.76 18.84
C ILE A 134 6.10 1.75 19.37
N TYR A 135 5.98 1.32 20.61
CA TYR A 135 6.90 0.33 21.17
C TYR A 135 6.64 -1.08 20.61
N ASN A 136 5.35 -1.48 20.51
CA ASN A 136 4.96 -2.80 20.07
C ASN A 136 5.39 -3.11 18.64
N VAL A 137 5.33 -2.15 17.70
CA VAL A 137 5.76 -2.41 16.32
C VAL A 137 7.24 -2.81 16.28
N GLY A 138 8.10 -2.11 17.04
CA GLY A 138 9.52 -2.44 17.11
C GLY A 138 9.79 -3.78 17.80
N GLU A 139 9.03 -4.12 18.87
CA GLU A 139 9.21 -5.37 19.58
C GLU A 139 8.76 -6.59 18.77
N LYS A 140 7.61 -6.50 18.11
CA LYS A 140 7.03 -7.60 17.35
C LYS A 140 7.78 -7.92 16.06
N THR A 141 8.47 -6.95 15.47
CA THR A 141 9.26 -7.12 14.24
C THR A 141 10.76 -7.33 14.51
N ASP A 142 11.20 -7.30 15.78
CA ASP A 142 12.62 -7.34 16.15
C ASP A 142 13.47 -6.28 15.40
N ALA A 143 12.87 -5.12 15.14
CA ALA A 143 13.54 -4.05 14.41
C ALA A 143 14.61 -3.36 15.27
N ASP A 144 15.71 -2.95 14.63
CA ASP A 144 16.72 -2.04 15.23
C ASP A 144 16.18 -0.61 15.24
N ILE A 145 15.44 -0.24 14.18
CA ILE A 145 14.93 1.12 13.94
C ILE A 145 13.43 1.09 13.63
N VAL A 146 12.68 1.93 14.33
CA VAL A 146 11.27 2.22 14.08
C VAL A 146 11.15 3.60 13.47
N ILE A 147 10.61 3.69 12.25
CA ILE A 147 10.28 4.95 11.58
C ILE A 147 8.78 5.17 11.72
N THR A 148 8.37 6.20 12.45
CA THR A 148 6.97 6.54 12.65
C THR A 148 6.64 7.85 11.95
N GLU A 149 5.79 7.78 10.93
CA GLU A 149 5.23 8.95 10.26
C GLU A 149 3.98 9.45 10.97
N ILE A 150 3.92 10.77 11.20
CA ILE A 150 2.74 11.43 11.76
C ILE A 150 1.90 12.00 10.62
N GLY A 151 0.68 11.48 10.49
CA GLY A 151 -0.31 11.99 9.55
C GLY A 151 -0.76 13.40 9.87
N GLY A 152 -1.35 14.08 8.88
CA GLY A 152 -1.75 15.48 9.01
C GLY A 152 -0.59 16.47 8.93
N THR A 153 -0.87 17.70 9.32
CA THR A 153 0.05 18.84 9.28
C THR A 153 0.29 19.35 10.70
N VAL A 154 1.50 19.73 11.03
CA VAL A 154 1.81 20.35 12.33
C VAL A 154 1.00 21.64 12.47
N GLY A 155 0.24 21.74 13.56
CA GLY A 155 -0.75 22.78 13.82
C GLY A 155 -2.20 22.29 13.74
N ASP A 156 -2.45 21.13 13.10
CA ASP A 156 -3.78 20.52 13.07
C ASP A 156 -4.14 19.98 14.47
N ILE A 157 -5.39 20.25 14.91
CA ILE A 157 -5.89 19.83 16.23
C ILE A 157 -5.87 18.31 16.34
N GLU A 158 -6.22 17.63 15.28
CA GLU A 158 -6.36 16.17 15.21
C GLU A 158 -5.02 15.45 15.46
N SER A 159 -3.90 16.07 15.08
CA SER A 159 -2.56 15.48 15.22
C SER A 159 -1.94 15.69 16.61
N GLN A 160 -2.50 16.55 17.45
CA GLN A 160 -1.89 16.93 18.74
C GLN A 160 -1.63 15.75 19.67
N PRO A 161 -2.55 14.76 19.87
CA PRO A 161 -2.26 13.61 20.74
C PRO A 161 -1.09 12.76 20.24
N PHE A 162 -0.91 12.64 18.93
CA PHE A 162 0.23 11.94 18.35
C PHE A 162 1.54 12.70 18.55
N LEU A 163 1.55 14.01 18.30
CA LEU A 163 2.71 14.87 18.50
C LEU A 163 3.15 14.87 19.98
N GLU A 164 2.20 14.96 20.91
CA GLU A 164 2.50 14.85 22.35
C GLU A 164 3.06 13.47 22.70
N SER A 165 2.53 12.39 22.10
CA SER A 165 3.00 11.02 22.36
C SER A 165 4.44 10.80 21.89
N ILE A 166 4.80 11.25 20.68
CA ILE A 166 6.18 11.11 20.18
C ILE A 166 7.17 11.99 20.98
N ARG A 167 6.73 13.15 21.45
CA ARG A 167 7.51 13.97 22.38
C ARG A 167 7.80 13.21 23.69
N GLN A 168 6.79 12.52 24.25
CA GLN A 168 6.94 11.69 25.45
C GLN A 168 7.86 10.49 25.18
N VAL A 169 7.68 9.77 24.05
CA VAL A 169 8.58 8.66 23.67
C VAL A 169 10.03 9.13 23.62
N SER A 170 10.31 10.27 22.98
CA SER A 170 11.67 10.82 22.91
C SER A 170 12.26 11.12 24.28
N LEU A 171 11.43 11.58 25.22
CA LEU A 171 11.85 11.82 26.61
C LEU A 171 12.15 10.50 27.35
N GLU A 172 11.32 9.47 27.14
CA GLU A 172 11.42 8.17 27.81
C GLU A 172 12.61 7.33 27.32
N VAL A 173 12.87 7.31 26.00
CA VAL A 173 13.96 6.52 25.41
C VAL A 173 15.30 7.25 25.41
N GLY A 174 15.30 8.55 25.64
CA GLY A 174 16.48 9.43 25.57
C GLY A 174 16.75 9.96 24.16
N ARG A 175 17.33 11.17 24.13
CA ARG A 175 17.67 11.87 22.88
C ARG A 175 18.68 11.11 22.01
N GLU A 176 19.52 10.29 22.61
CA GLU A 176 20.46 9.44 21.90
C GLU A 176 19.78 8.28 21.14
N ASN A 177 18.51 7.98 21.44
CA ASN A 177 17.74 6.89 20.84
C ASN A 177 16.57 7.38 19.96
N SER A 178 16.38 8.71 19.83
CA SER A 178 15.28 9.25 19.02
C SER A 178 15.67 10.54 18.31
N ILE A 179 15.19 10.72 17.07
CA ILE A 179 15.30 11.96 16.31
C ILE A 179 13.97 12.34 15.67
N PHE A 180 13.83 13.64 15.38
CA PHE A 180 12.71 14.23 14.68
C PHE A 180 13.15 14.73 13.31
N ILE A 181 12.53 14.20 12.25
CA ILE A 181 12.69 14.66 10.86
C ILE A 181 11.44 15.45 10.50
N HIS A 182 11.62 16.70 10.07
CA HIS A 182 10.51 17.57 9.71
C HIS A 182 10.51 17.87 8.22
N VAL A 183 9.49 17.40 7.50
CA VAL A 183 9.32 17.62 6.06
C VAL A 183 8.53 18.90 5.84
N THR A 184 9.08 19.85 5.08
CA THR A 184 8.48 21.16 4.84
C THR A 184 8.55 21.54 3.37
N LEU A 185 7.88 22.64 3.00
CA LEU A 185 7.84 23.16 1.64
C LEU A 185 8.69 24.42 1.50
N VAL A 186 9.51 24.47 0.45
CA VAL A 186 10.18 25.67 -0.04
C VAL A 186 9.63 25.99 -1.43
N PRO A 187 8.56 26.79 -1.53
CA PRO A 187 7.95 27.10 -2.81
C PRO A 187 8.82 28.08 -3.61
N TYR A 188 8.84 27.90 -4.94
CA TYR A 188 9.33 28.87 -5.89
C TYR A 188 8.21 29.84 -6.28
N ILE A 189 8.41 31.14 -6.11
CA ILE A 189 7.44 32.17 -6.46
C ILE A 189 7.79 32.77 -7.81
N LYS A 190 7.08 32.39 -8.86
CA LYS A 190 7.32 32.85 -10.24
C LYS A 190 7.35 34.36 -10.39
N GLY A 191 6.50 35.11 -9.64
CA GLY A 191 6.42 36.56 -9.74
C GLY A 191 7.62 37.31 -9.17
N SER A 192 8.38 36.73 -8.25
CA SER A 192 9.62 37.27 -7.68
C SER A 192 10.86 36.48 -8.06
N GLU A 193 10.69 35.42 -8.85
CA GLU A 193 11.76 34.54 -9.34
C GLU A 193 12.70 34.05 -8.22
N GLU A 194 12.14 33.64 -7.09
CA GLU A 194 12.92 33.21 -5.92
C GLU A 194 12.25 32.16 -5.09
N HIS A 195 13.05 31.34 -4.41
CA HIS A 195 12.58 30.39 -3.39
C HIS A 195 12.29 31.08 -2.06
N LYS A 196 11.20 30.69 -1.38
CA LYS A 196 10.76 31.29 -0.12
C LYS A 196 10.94 30.32 1.06
N SER A 197 11.86 30.64 1.95
CA SER A 197 12.12 29.86 3.19
C SER A 197 11.16 30.14 4.34
N LYS A 198 10.30 31.16 4.24
CA LYS A 198 9.37 31.54 5.31
C LYS A 198 8.38 30.45 5.70
N PRO A 199 7.75 29.69 4.78
CA PRO A 199 6.84 28.61 5.14
C PRO A 199 7.53 27.57 6.03
N THR A 200 8.74 27.14 5.70
CA THR A 200 9.57 26.24 6.52
C THR A 200 9.82 26.80 7.91
N GLN A 201 10.23 28.09 8.02
CA GLN A 201 10.51 28.73 9.31
C GLN A 201 9.27 28.77 10.21
N HIS A 202 8.08 29.05 9.64
CA HIS A 202 6.82 29.07 10.37
C HIS A 202 6.44 27.67 10.84
N SER A 203 6.56 26.66 9.99
CA SER A 203 6.26 25.28 10.33
C SER A 203 7.14 24.74 11.45
N VAL A 204 8.45 25.01 11.40
CA VAL A 204 9.38 24.65 12.47
C VAL A 204 9.06 25.39 13.77
N LYS A 205 8.66 26.68 13.70
CA LYS A 205 8.23 27.44 14.89
C LYS A 205 7.01 26.79 15.53
N GLU A 206 6.03 26.37 14.74
CA GLU A 206 4.83 25.68 15.25
C GLU A 206 5.19 24.36 15.92
N LEU A 207 6.03 23.51 15.29
CA LEU A 207 6.50 22.26 15.88
C LEU A 207 7.21 22.49 17.22
N ARG A 208 8.02 23.56 17.33
CA ARG A 208 8.70 23.94 18.56
C ARG A 208 7.76 24.41 19.65
N SER A 209 6.63 25.03 19.31
CA SER A 209 5.63 25.44 20.31
C SER A 209 5.03 24.24 21.04
N LEU A 210 5.07 23.06 20.41
CA LEU A 210 4.68 21.76 21.00
C LEU A 210 5.82 21.06 21.78
N GLY A 211 6.98 21.72 21.93
CA GLY A 211 8.13 21.17 22.64
C GLY A 211 8.99 20.17 21.83
N ILE A 212 8.80 20.12 20.51
CA ILE A 212 9.56 19.25 19.61
C ILE A 212 10.53 20.10 18.78
N ASN A 213 11.84 19.82 18.91
CA ASN A 213 12.86 20.43 18.06
C ASN A 213 13.24 19.43 16.95
N PRO A 214 13.14 19.78 15.69
CA PRO A 214 13.61 18.92 14.62
C PRO A 214 15.14 18.80 14.66
N ASP A 215 15.63 17.58 14.45
CA ASP A 215 17.05 17.28 14.31
C ASP A 215 17.48 17.40 12.84
N ILE A 216 16.56 17.05 11.93
CA ILE A 216 16.76 17.12 10.47
C ILE A 216 15.54 17.78 9.82
N ILE A 217 15.77 18.63 8.83
CA ILE A 217 14.73 19.27 8.02
C ILE A 217 14.88 18.79 6.58
N VAL A 218 13.79 18.23 6.01
CA VAL A 218 13.71 17.85 4.61
C VAL A 218 12.89 18.88 3.85
N LEU A 219 13.49 19.49 2.85
CA LEU A 219 12.94 20.59 2.07
C LEU A 219 12.34 20.07 0.77
N ARG A 220 11.03 19.98 0.72
CA ARG A 220 10.32 19.66 -0.52
C ARG A 220 10.32 20.90 -1.42
N CYS A 221 10.76 20.74 -2.66
CA CYS A 221 10.80 21.78 -3.68
C CYS A 221 10.62 21.16 -5.07
N ASP A 222 10.27 21.99 -6.06
CA ASP A 222 10.10 21.52 -7.45
C ASP A 222 11.40 21.63 -8.24
N GLU A 223 12.28 22.54 -7.85
CA GLU A 223 13.56 22.83 -8.51
C GLU A 223 14.68 22.86 -7.46
N PRO A 224 15.95 22.63 -7.85
CA PRO A 224 17.10 22.70 -6.94
C PRO A 224 17.20 24.05 -6.22
N LEU A 225 17.57 24.00 -4.94
CA LEU A 225 17.67 25.17 -4.07
C LEU A 225 19.08 25.79 -4.12
N GLU A 226 19.14 27.10 -4.00
CA GLU A 226 20.42 27.79 -3.84
C GLU A 226 21.02 27.52 -2.45
N GLU A 227 22.35 27.48 -2.37
CA GLU A 227 23.10 27.26 -1.12
C GLU A 227 22.71 28.24 0.00
N SER A 228 22.33 29.46 -0.38
CA SER A 228 21.87 30.52 0.53
C SER A 228 20.62 30.12 1.33
N ILE A 229 19.72 29.34 0.73
CA ILE A 229 18.48 28.84 1.36
C ILE A 229 18.81 27.83 2.46
N PHE A 230 19.72 26.88 2.21
CA PHE A 230 20.15 25.90 3.22
C PHE A 230 20.75 26.59 4.45
N LYS A 231 21.70 27.52 4.25
CA LYS A 231 22.31 28.30 5.33
C LYS A 231 21.29 29.09 6.14
N LYS A 232 20.35 29.73 5.43
CA LYS A 232 19.29 30.51 6.05
C LYS A 232 18.36 29.63 6.89
N ILE A 233 17.92 28.48 6.38
CA ILE A 233 17.04 27.55 7.10
C ILE A 233 17.79 26.96 8.28
N ALA A 234 19.03 26.50 8.13
CA ALA A 234 19.85 25.99 9.22
C ALA A 234 19.93 26.99 10.37
N LEU A 235 20.23 28.26 10.07
CA LEU A 235 20.32 29.32 11.08
C LEU A 235 18.97 29.59 11.77
N PHE A 236 17.90 29.84 11.02
CA PHE A 236 16.60 30.22 11.59
C PHE A 236 15.89 29.05 12.27
N CYS A 237 16.14 27.83 11.83
CA CYS A 237 15.57 26.62 12.41
C CYS A 237 16.49 25.95 13.43
N ASN A 238 17.67 26.51 13.71
CA ASN A 238 18.63 26.02 14.70
C ASN A 238 18.94 24.52 14.54
N VAL A 239 19.24 24.12 13.32
CA VAL A 239 19.75 22.80 12.97
C VAL A 239 21.14 22.92 12.37
N LYS A 240 21.92 21.84 12.38
CA LYS A 240 23.23 21.83 11.70
C LYS A 240 23.03 22.03 10.19
N PRO A 241 23.94 22.72 9.49
CA PRO A 241 23.80 22.96 8.05
C PRO A 241 23.64 21.69 7.21
N ASP A 242 24.30 20.60 7.58
CA ASP A 242 24.23 19.30 6.93
C ASP A 242 23.00 18.46 7.33
N CYS A 243 22.20 18.94 8.29
CA CYS A 243 20.90 18.38 8.66
C CYS A 243 19.74 19.04 7.87
N VAL A 244 20.03 19.85 6.87
CA VAL A 244 19.03 20.41 5.94
C VAL A 244 19.17 19.68 4.60
N ILE A 245 18.19 18.84 4.28
CA ILE A 245 18.22 17.90 3.15
C ILE A 245 17.23 18.36 2.08
N GLU A 246 17.66 18.39 0.84
CA GLU A 246 16.80 18.70 -0.30
C GLU A 246 16.00 17.45 -0.74
N ASN A 247 14.76 17.67 -1.18
CA ASN A 247 13.88 16.66 -1.76
C ASN A 247 13.11 17.26 -2.94
N ILE A 248 13.68 17.15 -4.15
CA ILE A 248 13.09 17.70 -5.38
C ILE A 248 12.04 16.77 -6.00
N THR A 249 11.21 17.32 -6.88
CA THR A 249 10.27 16.54 -7.69
C THR A 249 11.03 15.65 -8.68
N LEU A 250 10.72 14.36 -8.72
CA LEU A 250 11.41 13.35 -9.51
C LEU A 250 10.48 12.73 -10.57
N PRO A 251 11.02 12.31 -11.74
CA PRO A 251 10.26 11.62 -12.77
C PRO A 251 9.63 10.29 -12.30
N THR A 252 10.28 9.61 -11.37
CA THR A 252 9.75 8.43 -10.68
C THR A 252 10.10 8.49 -9.20
N LEU A 253 9.16 8.09 -8.35
CA LEU A 253 9.36 8.09 -6.89
C LEU A 253 10.52 7.17 -6.47
N TYR A 254 10.82 6.12 -7.26
CA TYR A 254 11.89 5.18 -6.97
C TYR A 254 13.30 5.76 -7.10
N GLN A 255 13.46 6.97 -7.65
CA GLN A 255 14.72 7.71 -7.61
C GLN A 255 15.00 8.38 -6.25
N ALA A 256 13.96 8.56 -5.41
CA ALA A 256 14.07 9.31 -4.15
C ALA A 256 15.17 8.78 -3.20
N PRO A 257 15.35 7.45 -2.99
CA PRO A 257 16.44 6.97 -2.17
C PRO A 257 17.84 7.42 -2.65
N LEU A 258 18.09 7.40 -3.96
CA LEU A 258 19.39 7.83 -4.51
C LEU A 258 19.59 9.34 -4.34
N MET A 259 18.59 10.14 -4.69
CA MET A 259 18.65 11.59 -4.55
C MET A 259 18.90 12.01 -3.09
N LEU A 260 18.19 11.41 -2.14
CA LEU A 260 18.39 11.70 -0.71
C LEU A 260 19.78 11.27 -0.22
N GLU A 261 20.31 10.15 -0.73
CA GLU A 261 21.66 9.70 -0.36
C GLU A 261 22.77 10.54 -0.99
N GLU A 262 22.56 11.20 -2.14
CA GLU A 262 23.45 12.22 -2.68
C GLU A 262 23.65 13.39 -1.69
N SER A 263 22.63 13.71 -0.91
CA SER A 263 22.70 14.65 0.22
C SER A 263 23.24 14.01 1.51
N ASN A 264 23.79 12.80 1.44
CA ASN A 264 24.34 12.05 2.58
C ASN A 264 23.33 11.76 3.70
N PHE A 265 22.04 11.65 3.36
CA PHE A 265 20.93 11.61 4.30
C PHE A 265 21.03 10.47 5.33
N SER A 266 21.34 9.25 4.89
CA SER A 266 21.42 8.12 5.79
C SER A 266 22.60 8.21 6.76
N ASN A 267 23.73 8.83 6.37
CA ASN A 267 24.85 9.10 7.27
C ASN A 267 24.49 10.16 8.32
N VAL A 268 23.79 11.22 7.92
CA VAL A 268 23.30 12.25 8.83
C VAL A 268 22.39 11.62 9.89
N VAL A 269 21.42 10.79 9.45
CA VAL A 269 20.51 10.06 10.36
C VAL A 269 21.29 9.14 11.31
N CYS A 270 22.23 8.34 10.82
CA CYS A 270 23.04 7.45 11.66
C CYS A 270 23.85 8.23 12.69
N ARG A 271 24.43 9.36 12.30
CA ARG A 271 25.18 10.24 13.21
C ARG A 271 24.29 10.83 14.31
N GLU A 272 23.14 11.40 13.94
CA GLU A 272 22.23 12.02 14.93
C GLU A 272 21.62 10.99 15.91
N LEU A 273 21.46 9.73 15.46
CA LEU A 273 21.01 8.60 16.31
C LEU A 273 22.15 7.85 17.02
N ASN A 274 23.40 8.29 16.90
CA ASN A 274 24.55 7.57 17.43
C ASN A 274 24.59 6.08 17.02
N ILE A 275 24.26 5.80 15.76
CA ILE A 275 24.36 4.46 15.18
C ILE A 275 25.78 4.29 14.63
N ALA A 276 26.57 3.44 15.29
CA ALA A 276 27.88 3.09 14.77
C ALA A 276 27.71 2.17 13.57
N THR A 277 27.97 2.69 12.38
CA THR A 277 28.03 1.91 11.14
C THR A 277 29.08 2.49 10.20
N ASP A 278 30.03 1.66 9.82
CA ASP A 278 31.03 1.97 8.78
C ASP A 278 30.54 1.57 7.38
N LYS A 279 29.34 0.97 7.30
CA LYS A 279 28.76 0.51 6.05
C LYS A 279 28.07 1.66 5.32
N THR A 280 28.45 1.89 4.09
CA THR A 280 27.66 2.67 3.14
C THR A 280 26.45 1.84 2.67
N PRO A 281 25.31 2.45 2.30
CA PRO A 281 24.18 1.67 1.80
C PRO A 281 24.51 0.99 0.47
N ASP A 282 24.28 -0.31 0.40
CA ASP A 282 24.38 -1.05 -0.86
C ASP A 282 23.09 -0.84 -1.66
N LEU A 283 23.17 -0.01 -2.68
CA LEU A 283 22.07 0.33 -3.58
C LEU A 283 22.23 -0.28 -4.97
N THR A 284 23.05 -1.32 -5.13
CA THR A 284 23.33 -1.95 -6.43
C THR A 284 22.04 -2.45 -7.09
N GLU A 285 21.28 -3.30 -6.42
CA GLU A 285 19.98 -3.79 -6.91
C GLU A 285 18.99 -2.65 -7.25
N TRP A 286 18.97 -1.60 -6.42
CA TRP A 286 18.08 -0.46 -6.64
C TRP A 286 18.47 0.36 -7.87
N LYS A 287 19.77 0.52 -8.12
CA LYS A 287 20.30 1.15 -9.34
C LYS A 287 19.99 0.32 -10.59
N GLU A 288 20.19 -0.98 -10.54
CA GLU A 288 19.83 -1.90 -11.64
C GLU A 288 18.33 -1.85 -11.97
N MET A 289 17.47 -1.76 -10.94
CA MET A 289 16.04 -1.56 -11.13
C MET A 289 15.75 -0.22 -11.84
N LEU A 290 16.39 0.88 -11.42
CA LEU A 290 16.24 2.19 -12.07
C LEU A 290 16.74 2.19 -13.51
N GLU A 291 17.82 1.45 -13.82
CA GLU A 291 18.29 1.25 -15.18
C GLU A 291 17.22 0.54 -16.04
N ARG A 292 16.55 -0.50 -15.50
CA ARG A 292 15.41 -1.14 -16.18
C ARG A 292 14.25 -0.16 -16.41
N ILE A 293 13.95 0.70 -15.43
CA ILE A 293 12.92 1.74 -15.59
C ILE A 293 13.28 2.72 -16.72
N ASN A 294 14.54 3.11 -16.85
CA ASN A 294 14.98 4.09 -17.83
C ASN A 294 15.14 3.49 -19.26
N ASN A 295 15.42 2.20 -19.37
CA ASN A 295 15.71 1.52 -20.63
C ASN A 295 14.55 0.71 -21.21
N ARG A 296 13.31 1.07 -20.91
CA ARG A 296 12.11 0.43 -21.47
C ARG A 296 12.02 0.70 -22.98
N SER A 297 11.94 -0.37 -23.76
CA SER A 297 11.94 -0.30 -25.23
C SER A 297 10.61 -0.73 -25.88
N LYS A 298 9.79 -1.49 -25.13
CA LYS A 298 8.48 -1.97 -25.59
C LYS A 298 7.37 -1.06 -25.07
N LYS A 299 6.19 -1.12 -25.68
CA LYS A 299 4.98 -0.45 -25.19
C LYS A 299 3.86 -1.47 -25.05
N CYS A 300 3.09 -1.33 -23.99
CA CYS A 300 1.95 -2.16 -23.68
C CYS A 300 0.81 -1.29 -23.15
N LYS A 301 -0.37 -1.39 -23.72
CA LYS A 301 -1.56 -0.65 -23.29
C LYS A 301 -2.52 -1.58 -22.58
N ILE A 302 -2.77 -1.36 -21.29
CA ILE A 302 -3.66 -2.16 -20.45
C ILE A 302 -4.91 -1.38 -20.09
N ALA A 303 -6.09 -1.92 -20.40
CA ALA A 303 -7.35 -1.40 -19.87
C ALA A 303 -7.51 -1.83 -18.42
N LEU A 304 -7.55 -0.88 -17.50
CA LEU A 304 -7.97 -1.08 -16.11
C LEU A 304 -9.46 -0.73 -16.01
N CYS A 305 -10.31 -1.77 -16.01
CA CYS A 305 -11.77 -1.65 -16.01
C CYS A 305 -12.30 -1.60 -14.58
N GLY A 306 -12.34 -0.42 -14.00
CA GLY A 306 -12.70 -0.17 -12.61
C GLY A 306 -13.91 0.74 -12.45
N LYS A 307 -14.44 0.85 -11.23
CA LYS A 307 -15.53 1.76 -10.89
C LYS A 307 -15.10 3.03 -10.14
N TYR A 308 -13.82 3.12 -9.76
CA TYR A 308 -13.23 4.26 -9.05
C TYR A 308 -12.17 4.97 -9.88
N VAL A 309 -12.24 4.87 -11.21
CA VAL A 309 -11.20 5.35 -12.14
C VAL A 309 -11.03 6.88 -12.16
N ALA A 310 -11.99 7.63 -11.63
CA ALA A 310 -11.87 9.09 -11.49
C ALA A 310 -10.80 9.50 -10.44
N LEU A 311 -10.48 8.62 -9.49
CA LEU A 311 -9.38 8.79 -8.53
C LEU A 311 -8.39 7.63 -8.69
N HIS A 312 -7.25 7.88 -9.30
CA HIS A 312 -6.26 6.84 -9.60
C HIS A 312 -5.71 6.16 -8.34
N ASP A 313 -5.63 6.88 -7.22
CA ASP A 313 -5.19 6.34 -5.93
C ASP A 313 -6.09 5.22 -5.38
N ALA A 314 -7.33 5.11 -5.87
CA ALA A 314 -8.21 3.98 -5.54
C ALA A 314 -7.70 2.62 -6.06
N TYR A 315 -6.76 2.63 -7.01
CA TYR A 315 -6.13 1.46 -7.60
C TYR A 315 -4.60 1.59 -7.63
N LEU A 316 -4.02 2.30 -6.65
CA LEU A 316 -2.58 2.61 -6.63
C LEU A 316 -1.72 1.36 -6.69
N SER A 317 -1.99 0.35 -5.86
CA SER A 317 -1.21 -0.90 -5.85
C SER A 317 -1.35 -1.68 -7.14
N VAL A 318 -2.53 -1.69 -7.78
CA VAL A 318 -2.73 -2.32 -9.10
C VAL A 318 -1.92 -1.59 -10.17
N ALA A 319 -1.96 -0.26 -10.18
CA ALA A 319 -1.20 0.55 -11.14
C ALA A 319 0.33 0.36 -10.95
N GLU A 320 0.80 0.33 -9.70
CA GLU A 320 2.20 0.07 -9.40
C GLU A 320 2.60 -1.36 -9.80
N ALA A 321 1.77 -2.37 -9.52
CA ALA A 321 2.05 -3.75 -9.90
C ALA A 321 2.16 -3.93 -11.44
N LEU A 322 1.31 -3.23 -12.21
CA LEU A 322 1.42 -3.17 -13.67
C LEU A 322 2.74 -2.54 -14.12
N ARG A 323 3.16 -1.42 -13.49
CA ARG A 323 4.43 -0.75 -13.79
C ARG A 323 5.62 -1.64 -13.44
N HIS A 324 5.61 -2.30 -12.25
CA HIS A 324 6.65 -3.23 -11.83
C HIS A 324 6.82 -4.37 -12.85
N ALA A 325 5.71 -4.95 -13.30
CA ALA A 325 5.72 -5.97 -14.35
C ALA A 325 6.26 -5.43 -15.69
N GLY A 326 5.96 -4.17 -16.00
CA GLY A 326 6.54 -3.46 -17.14
C GLY A 326 8.06 -3.36 -17.04
N TYR A 327 8.60 -3.02 -15.86
CA TYR A 327 10.06 -2.90 -15.63
C TYR A 327 10.79 -4.23 -15.89
N GLU A 328 10.23 -5.36 -15.45
CA GLU A 328 10.83 -6.68 -15.69
C GLU A 328 10.70 -7.14 -17.15
N ASN A 329 9.66 -6.71 -17.87
CA ASN A 329 9.45 -7.04 -19.28
C ASN A 329 10.05 -6.01 -20.25
N SER A 330 10.81 -5.01 -19.75
CA SER A 330 11.35 -3.88 -20.51
C SER A 330 10.28 -3.10 -21.29
N ALA A 331 9.10 -2.97 -20.70
CA ALA A 331 7.94 -2.34 -21.29
C ALA A 331 7.49 -1.08 -20.54
N ASP A 332 7.11 -0.06 -21.29
CA ASP A 332 6.35 1.07 -20.80
C ASP A 332 4.86 0.72 -20.83
N VAL A 333 4.24 0.62 -19.66
CA VAL A 333 2.84 0.22 -19.52
C VAL A 333 1.96 1.46 -19.44
N GLU A 334 1.22 1.72 -20.53
CA GLU A 334 0.17 2.72 -20.57
C GLU A 334 -1.10 2.14 -19.93
N ILE A 335 -1.60 2.75 -18.87
CA ILE A 335 -2.85 2.35 -18.22
C ILE A 335 -4.00 3.17 -18.81
N LYS A 336 -4.87 2.52 -19.57
CA LYS A 336 -6.15 3.08 -20.03
C LYS A 336 -7.19 2.88 -18.93
N TRP A 337 -7.52 3.96 -18.23
CA TRP A 337 -8.53 3.96 -17.17
C TRP A 337 -9.93 3.91 -17.77
N VAL A 338 -10.64 2.81 -17.62
CA VAL A 338 -11.96 2.58 -18.20
C VAL A 338 -13.00 2.46 -17.08
N ASP A 339 -13.98 3.37 -17.09
CA ASP A 339 -15.12 3.25 -16.19
C ASP A 339 -15.99 2.08 -16.63
N CYS A 340 -16.10 1.07 -15.78
CA CYS A 340 -16.87 -0.13 -16.09
C CYS A 340 -18.37 0.15 -16.29
N GLU A 341 -18.93 1.24 -15.78
CA GLU A 341 -20.34 1.62 -16.05
C GLU A 341 -20.58 1.98 -17.53
N LEU A 342 -19.52 2.37 -18.25
CA LEU A 342 -19.60 2.71 -19.67
C LEU A 342 -19.45 1.49 -20.59
N ILE A 343 -19.03 0.34 -20.07
CA ILE A 343 -18.81 -0.87 -20.89
C ILE A 343 -20.13 -1.61 -21.10
N THR A 344 -20.62 -1.59 -22.33
CA THR A 344 -21.82 -2.29 -22.77
C THR A 344 -21.50 -3.10 -24.02
N LYS A 345 -22.42 -3.95 -24.47
CA LYS A 345 -22.25 -4.69 -25.74
C LYS A 345 -22.08 -3.79 -26.97
N TYR A 346 -22.45 -2.51 -26.87
CA TYR A 346 -22.35 -1.55 -28.00
C TYR A 346 -21.09 -0.67 -27.91
N SER A 347 -20.47 -0.54 -26.74
CA SER A 347 -19.32 0.32 -26.50
C SER A 347 -18.03 -0.47 -26.18
N ALA A 348 -18.13 -1.78 -25.97
CA ALA A 348 -16.97 -2.59 -25.59
C ALA A 348 -15.85 -2.52 -26.63
N ASP A 349 -16.18 -2.57 -27.91
CA ASP A 349 -15.20 -2.51 -29.00
C ASP A 349 -14.49 -1.15 -29.07
N ASP A 350 -15.22 -0.06 -28.89
CA ASP A 350 -14.65 1.30 -28.85
C ASP A 350 -13.74 1.51 -27.63
N LEU A 351 -14.10 0.89 -26.50
CA LEU A 351 -13.38 1.07 -25.24
C LEU A 351 -12.20 0.10 -25.05
N LEU A 352 -12.30 -1.11 -25.61
CA LEU A 352 -11.37 -2.20 -25.33
C LEU A 352 -10.65 -2.73 -26.60
N GLY A 353 -11.03 -2.30 -27.81
CA GLY A 353 -10.49 -2.84 -29.04
C GLY A 353 -9.05 -2.41 -29.35
N ASP A 354 -8.53 -1.39 -28.69
CA ASP A 354 -7.18 -0.84 -28.90
C ASP A 354 -6.17 -1.20 -27.78
N VAL A 355 -6.52 -2.16 -26.90
CA VAL A 355 -5.66 -2.52 -25.78
C VAL A 355 -4.98 -3.88 -25.96
N ASP A 356 -3.85 -4.06 -25.32
CA ASP A 356 -3.05 -5.30 -25.38
C ASP A 356 -3.42 -6.27 -24.27
N GLY A 357 -4.12 -5.80 -23.22
CA GLY A 357 -4.59 -6.62 -22.10
C GLY A 357 -5.70 -5.92 -21.31
N ILE A 358 -6.53 -6.70 -20.63
CA ILE A 358 -7.65 -6.22 -19.81
C ILE A 358 -7.46 -6.68 -18.38
N LEU A 359 -7.44 -5.74 -17.42
CA LEU A 359 -7.42 -6.00 -16.00
C LEU A 359 -8.72 -5.51 -15.37
N VAL A 360 -9.40 -6.40 -14.64
CA VAL A 360 -10.59 -6.07 -13.86
C VAL A 360 -10.24 -6.18 -12.37
N PRO A 361 -10.13 -5.04 -11.65
CA PRO A 361 -9.73 -5.01 -10.25
C PRO A 361 -10.87 -5.36 -9.30
N GLY A 362 -10.54 -5.54 -8.03
CA GLY A 362 -11.47 -5.70 -6.92
C GLY A 362 -12.48 -4.54 -6.76
N GLY A 363 -13.36 -4.67 -5.81
CA GLY A 363 -14.38 -3.68 -5.45
C GLY A 363 -15.58 -4.33 -4.76
N PHE A 364 -16.47 -3.51 -4.18
CA PHE A 364 -17.67 -3.94 -3.46
C PHE A 364 -18.93 -3.27 -4.01
N GLY A 365 -20.08 -3.93 -3.84
CA GLY A 365 -21.40 -3.41 -4.23
C GLY A 365 -21.66 -3.47 -5.74
N ASN A 366 -22.92 -3.29 -6.09
CA ASN A 366 -23.49 -3.62 -7.41
C ASN A 366 -23.08 -2.67 -8.56
N ARG A 367 -22.60 -1.46 -8.25
CA ARG A 367 -22.28 -0.45 -9.27
C ARG A 367 -21.19 -0.96 -10.23
N GLY A 368 -21.45 -0.93 -11.53
CA GLY A 368 -20.51 -1.28 -12.61
C GLY A 368 -20.21 -2.78 -12.78
N VAL A 369 -20.94 -3.68 -12.09
CA VAL A 369 -20.72 -5.14 -12.17
C VAL A 369 -20.97 -5.66 -13.59
N GLU A 370 -22.07 -5.27 -14.24
CA GLU A 370 -22.38 -5.72 -15.61
C GLU A 370 -21.29 -5.31 -16.62
N GLY A 371 -20.72 -4.10 -16.47
CA GLY A 371 -19.59 -3.69 -17.31
C GLY A 371 -18.32 -4.50 -17.07
N LYS A 372 -18.06 -4.94 -15.83
CA LYS A 372 -16.97 -5.87 -15.53
C LYS A 372 -17.20 -7.24 -16.14
N VAL A 373 -18.45 -7.75 -16.11
CA VAL A 373 -18.86 -8.98 -16.80
C VAL A 373 -18.64 -8.84 -18.32
N MET A 374 -19.03 -7.68 -18.90
CA MET A 374 -18.79 -7.41 -20.32
C MET A 374 -17.31 -7.31 -20.69
N ALA A 375 -16.47 -6.73 -19.83
CA ALA A 375 -15.03 -6.68 -20.05
C ALA A 375 -14.40 -8.10 -20.04
N ALA A 376 -14.82 -8.95 -19.10
CA ALA A 376 -14.40 -10.35 -19.01
C ALA A 376 -14.84 -11.13 -20.26
N LYS A 377 -16.08 -10.93 -20.72
CA LYS A 377 -16.59 -11.51 -21.97
C LYS A 377 -15.78 -11.08 -23.18
N TYR A 378 -15.53 -9.79 -23.31
CA TYR A 378 -14.79 -9.23 -24.44
C TYR A 378 -13.38 -9.84 -24.49
N ALA A 379 -12.69 -9.92 -23.35
CA ALA A 379 -11.37 -10.55 -23.28
C ALA A 379 -11.39 -12.02 -23.70
N ARG A 380 -12.38 -12.81 -23.24
CA ARG A 380 -12.51 -14.24 -23.58
C ARG A 380 -12.79 -14.46 -25.08
N GLU A 381 -13.73 -13.70 -25.64
CA GLU A 381 -14.17 -13.88 -27.03
C GLU A 381 -13.15 -13.39 -28.06
N HIS A 382 -12.31 -12.39 -27.70
CA HIS A 382 -11.28 -11.83 -28.58
C HIS A 382 -9.86 -12.32 -28.28
N ASP A 383 -9.72 -13.29 -27.37
CA ASP A 383 -8.43 -13.85 -26.92
C ASP A 383 -7.42 -12.77 -26.43
N ILE A 384 -7.95 -11.70 -25.81
CA ILE A 384 -7.14 -10.66 -25.18
C ILE A 384 -6.72 -11.13 -23.79
N PRO A 385 -5.43 -11.02 -23.41
CA PRO A 385 -4.98 -11.35 -22.07
C PRO A 385 -5.83 -10.70 -20.97
N TYR A 386 -6.29 -11.52 -20.03
CA TYR A 386 -7.19 -11.10 -18.95
C TYR A 386 -6.61 -11.43 -17.58
N LEU A 387 -6.65 -10.45 -16.66
CA LEU A 387 -6.36 -10.64 -15.24
C LEU A 387 -7.53 -10.10 -14.41
N GLY A 388 -8.28 -10.99 -13.75
CA GLY A 388 -9.35 -10.64 -12.82
C GLY A 388 -8.90 -10.76 -11.37
N ILE A 389 -9.03 -9.68 -10.58
CA ILE A 389 -8.63 -9.63 -9.17
C ILE A 389 -9.87 -9.54 -8.28
N CYS A 390 -10.04 -10.43 -7.31
CA CYS A 390 -11.13 -10.48 -6.35
C CYS A 390 -12.50 -10.42 -7.05
N LEU A 391 -13.21 -9.29 -7.01
CA LEU A 391 -14.44 -9.10 -7.79
C LEU A 391 -14.23 -9.33 -9.31
N GLY A 392 -13.03 -9.08 -9.83
CA GLY A 392 -12.68 -9.37 -11.23
C GLY A 392 -12.72 -10.86 -11.55
N MET A 393 -12.26 -11.73 -10.66
CA MET A 393 -12.45 -13.18 -10.77
C MET A 393 -13.94 -13.54 -10.70
N GLN A 394 -14.66 -13.00 -9.72
CA GLN A 394 -16.08 -13.29 -9.53
C GLN A 394 -16.91 -12.91 -10.77
N THR A 395 -16.65 -11.75 -11.36
CA THR A 395 -17.33 -11.32 -12.60
C THR A 395 -16.96 -12.17 -13.82
N ALA A 396 -15.74 -12.72 -13.88
CA ALA A 396 -15.36 -13.68 -14.91
C ALA A 396 -16.12 -15.02 -14.77
N VAL A 397 -16.34 -15.50 -13.55
CA VAL A 397 -17.15 -16.70 -13.26
C VAL A 397 -18.62 -16.45 -13.62
N ILE A 398 -19.17 -15.30 -13.26
CA ILE A 398 -20.54 -14.90 -13.61
C ILE A 398 -20.69 -14.80 -15.15
N GLU A 399 -19.73 -14.20 -15.83
CA GLU A 399 -19.68 -14.11 -17.29
C GLU A 399 -19.75 -15.50 -17.93
N PHE A 400 -18.88 -16.41 -17.47
CA PHE A 400 -18.78 -17.76 -18.00
C PHE A 400 -20.08 -18.54 -17.77
N ALA A 401 -20.69 -18.44 -16.63
CA ALA A 401 -21.97 -19.04 -16.34
C ALA A 401 -23.12 -18.50 -17.21
N LYS A 402 -23.16 -17.16 -17.43
CA LYS A 402 -24.17 -16.52 -18.30
C LYS A 402 -24.04 -16.94 -19.76
N HIS A 403 -22.83 -16.87 -20.31
CA HIS A 403 -22.64 -16.92 -21.76
C HIS A 403 -22.10 -18.25 -22.30
N VAL A 404 -21.54 -19.11 -21.43
CA VAL A 404 -21.06 -20.43 -21.82
C VAL A 404 -22.00 -21.54 -21.32
N LEU A 405 -22.45 -21.48 -20.04
CA LEU A 405 -23.41 -22.44 -19.50
C LEU A 405 -24.87 -22.10 -19.83
N GLY A 406 -25.16 -20.84 -20.22
CA GLY A 406 -26.50 -20.37 -20.56
C GLY A 406 -27.39 -20.04 -19.35
N TYR A 407 -26.82 -19.81 -18.17
CA TYR A 407 -27.55 -19.32 -16.98
C TYR A 407 -27.70 -17.79 -17.06
N GLU A 408 -28.68 -17.31 -17.83
CA GLU A 408 -28.87 -15.86 -18.07
C GLU A 408 -28.98 -15.02 -16.79
N ASP A 409 -29.50 -15.61 -15.72
CA ASP A 409 -29.66 -14.99 -14.39
C ASP A 409 -28.47 -15.25 -13.45
N ALA A 410 -27.38 -15.88 -13.91
CA ALA A 410 -26.20 -16.12 -13.09
C ALA A 410 -25.69 -14.83 -12.44
N ASN A 411 -25.43 -14.86 -11.13
CA ASN A 411 -25.06 -13.68 -10.36
C ASN A 411 -24.26 -14.04 -9.11
N SER A 412 -24.01 -13.06 -8.27
CA SER A 412 -23.50 -13.19 -6.91
C SER A 412 -24.62 -12.98 -5.89
N GLY A 413 -24.61 -13.74 -4.81
CA GLY A 413 -25.46 -13.50 -3.64
C GLY A 413 -25.29 -12.11 -3.03
N GLU A 414 -24.18 -11.41 -3.29
CA GLU A 414 -23.99 -10.01 -2.90
C GLU A 414 -24.98 -9.07 -3.62
N PHE A 415 -25.26 -9.34 -4.90
CA PHE A 415 -26.05 -8.43 -5.75
C PHE A 415 -27.46 -8.94 -6.00
N ALA A 416 -27.68 -10.25 -5.89
CA ALA A 416 -28.96 -10.91 -6.08
C ALA A 416 -29.17 -12.02 -5.03
N PRO A 417 -29.41 -11.67 -3.75
CA PRO A 417 -29.53 -12.68 -2.67
C PRO A 417 -30.57 -13.77 -2.93
N GLU A 418 -31.65 -13.43 -3.61
CA GLU A 418 -32.73 -14.36 -4.00
C GLU A 418 -32.54 -14.95 -5.43
N GLY A 419 -31.33 -14.78 -6.00
CA GLY A 419 -31.01 -15.28 -7.34
C GLY A 419 -31.03 -16.81 -7.40
N LYS A 420 -31.53 -17.37 -8.51
CA LYS A 420 -31.60 -18.83 -8.67
C LYS A 420 -30.21 -19.44 -8.94
N HIS A 421 -29.36 -18.76 -9.70
CA HIS A 421 -28.03 -19.25 -10.08
C HIS A 421 -26.96 -18.30 -9.51
N ASN A 422 -26.80 -18.30 -8.17
CA ASN A 422 -25.72 -17.58 -7.51
C ASN A 422 -24.43 -18.43 -7.59
N VAL A 423 -23.64 -18.21 -8.65
CA VAL A 423 -22.35 -18.89 -8.87
C VAL A 423 -21.24 -18.32 -7.99
N ILE A 424 -21.50 -17.19 -7.37
CA ILE A 424 -20.72 -16.57 -6.30
C ILE A 424 -21.65 -16.41 -5.10
N ASP A 425 -21.23 -16.87 -3.92
CA ASP A 425 -22.08 -16.86 -2.73
C ASP A 425 -21.29 -16.52 -1.46
N LEU A 426 -22.00 -16.32 -0.37
CA LEU A 426 -21.43 -15.98 0.93
C LEU A 426 -20.61 -17.14 1.49
N MET A 427 -19.41 -16.86 2.01
CA MET A 427 -18.63 -17.88 2.74
C MET A 427 -19.40 -18.37 3.98
N PRO A 428 -19.37 -19.66 4.30
CA PRO A 428 -20.07 -20.21 5.49
C PRO A 428 -19.71 -19.47 6.79
N GLU A 429 -18.45 -19.08 6.96
CA GLU A 429 -17.97 -18.35 8.13
C GLU A 429 -18.46 -16.89 8.21
N GLN A 430 -19.07 -16.38 7.14
CA GLN A 430 -19.62 -15.01 7.05
C GLN A 430 -21.12 -14.97 7.36
N LEU A 431 -21.76 -16.10 7.59
CA LEU A 431 -23.19 -16.17 7.92
C LEU A 431 -23.45 -15.55 9.30
N GLY A 432 -24.38 -14.59 9.37
CA GLY A 432 -24.80 -13.95 10.63
C GLY A 432 -23.87 -12.84 11.14
N ILE A 433 -22.88 -12.40 10.36
CA ILE A 433 -22.05 -11.24 10.71
C ILE A 433 -22.76 -9.95 10.33
N GLU A 434 -23.04 -9.10 11.34
CA GLU A 434 -23.70 -7.80 11.16
C GLU A 434 -22.71 -6.66 10.91
N ASP A 435 -21.52 -6.70 11.53
CA ASP A 435 -20.48 -5.69 11.36
C ASP A 435 -19.83 -5.77 9.98
N MET A 436 -19.62 -4.62 9.33
CA MET A 436 -19.05 -4.54 7.98
C MET A 436 -17.52 -4.40 7.99
N GLY A 437 -16.95 -3.76 9.01
CA GLY A 437 -15.50 -3.52 9.11
C GLY A 437 -14.77 -4.65 9.84
N GLY A 438 -13.60 -5.05 9.32
CA GLY A 438 -12.71 -6.03 9.97
C GLY A 438 -13.23 -7.46 10.07
N THR A 439 -14.31 -7.80 9.36
CA THR A 439 -15.02 -9.09 9.49
C THR A 439 -14.94 -9.98 8.25
N MET A 440 -14.33 -9.49 7.17
CA MET A 440 -14.09 -10.26 5.95
C MET A 440 -12.96 -11.29 6.16
N ARG A 441 -12.73 -12.13 5.16
CA ARG A 441 -11.50 -12.91 5.05
C ARG A 441 -10.36 -11.97 4.69
N LEU A 442 -9.52 -11.65 5.68
CA LEU A 442 -8.50 -10.61 5.62
C LEU A 442 -7.11 -11.17 5.88
N GLY A 443 -6.12 -10.70 5.11
CA GLY A 443 -4.71 -11.06 5.28
C GLY A 443 -4.28 -12.24 4.42
N ALA A 444 -3.10 -12.79 4.73
CA ALA A 444 -2.47 -13.83 3.94
C ALA A 444 -3.03 -15.22 4.27
N TYR A 445 -3.41 -15.93 3.21
CA TYR A 445 -3.85 -17.33 3.28
C TYR A 445 -3.13 -18.16 2.23
N PRO A 446 -2.93 -19.48 2.51
CA PRO A 446 -2.29 -20.38 1.58
C PRO A 446 -3.20 -20.70 0.39
N CYS A 447 -2.61 -20.73 -0.79
CA CYS A 447 -3.22 -21.16 -2.04
C CYS A 447 -2.39 -22.32 -2.63
N VAL A 448 -3.01 -23.48 -2.78
CA VAL A 448 -2.41 -24.67 -3.42
C VAL A 448 -2.64 -24.57 -4.92
N ILE A 449 -1.58 -24.68 -5.70
CA ILE A 449 -1.57 -24.45 -7.15
C ILE A 449 -1.66 -25.77 -7.91
N LYS A 450 -2.58 -25.82 -8.88
CA LYS A 450 -2.76 -26.95 -9.79
C LYS A 450 -1.60 -27.05 -10.78
N LYS A 451 -1.02 -28.24 -10.92
CA LYS A 451 0.05 -28.52 -11.87
C LYS A 451 -0.40 -28.34 -13.33
N GLY A 452 0.46 -27.75 -14.16
CA GLY A 452 0.20 -27.47 -15.59
C GLY A 452 -0.56 -26.17 -15.85
N SER A 453 -0.90 -25.39 -14.81
CA SER A 453 -1.65 -24.14 -14.91
C SER A 453 -0.78 -22.93 -15.28
N ILE A 454 -1.42 -21.81 -15.63
CA ILE A 454 -0.76 -20.50 -15.75
C ILE A 454 -0.12 -20.12 -14.42
N MET A 455 -0.82 -20.36 -13.31
CA MET A 455 -0.30 -20.12 -11.98
C MET A 455 1.01 -20.86 -11.70
N GLU A 456 1.07 -22.17 -11.98
CA GLU A 456 2.29 -22.94 -11.76
C GLU A 456 3.47 -22.37 -12.56
N ARG A 457 3.24 -22.00 -13.82
CA ARG A 457 4.27 -21.36 -14.67
C ARG A 457 4.71 -20.01 -14.13
N ALA A 458 3.77 -19.22 -13.61
CA ALA A 458 4.06 -17.89 -13.08
C ALA A 458 4.84 -17.94 -11.76
N TYR A 459 4.36 -18.71 -10.78
CA TYR A 459 4.94 -18.76 -9.44
C TYR A 459 6.13 -19.73 -9.31
N GLY A 460 6.15 -20.80 -10.09
CA GLY A 460 7.17 -21.85 -9.99
C GLY A 460 7.18 -22.61 -8.66
N LYS A 461 6.04 -22.59 -7.94
CA LYS A 461 5.86 -23.20 -6.60
C LYS A 461 4.51 -23.91 -6.54
N PRO A 462 4.39 -24.99 -5.75
CA PRO A 462 3.12 -25.72 -5.59
C PRO A 462 2.13 -25.01 -4.65
N GLU A 463 2.60 -24.13 -3.79
CA GLU A 463 1.80 -23.38 -2.81
C GLU A 463 2.38 -21.97 -2.62
N VAL A 464 1.50 -21.00 -2.42
CA VAL A 464 1.83 -19.61 -2.16
C VAL A 464 0.96 -19.03 -1.06
N GLN A 465 1.41 -17.93 -0.46
CA GLN A 465 0.64 -17.15 0.51
C GLN A 465 0.22 -15.84 -0.15
N GLU A 466 -1.08 -15.56 -0.20
CA GLU A 466 -1.60 -14.35 -0.85
C GLU A 466 -2.61 -13.64 0.05
N ARG A 467 -2.71 -12.30 -0.08
CA ARG A 467 -3.56 -11.47 0.77
C ARG A 467 -4.97 -11.39 0.23
N HIS A 468 -5.94 -11.60 1.10
CA HIS A 468 -7.37 -11.60 0.81
C HIS A 468 -8.07 -10.40 1.42
N ARG A 469 -9.15 -9.97 0.75
CA ARG A 469 -10.11 -8.97 1.24
C ARG A 469 -11.46 -9.21 0.59
N HIS A 470 -12.19 -10.25 1.04
CA HIS A 470 -13.50 -10.60 0.47
C HIS A 470 -14.40 -11.31 1.47
N ARG A 471 -15.71 -11.31 1.19
CA ARG A 471 -16.77 -11.98 1.95
C ARG A 471 -17.45 -13.07 1.13
N TYR A 472 -17.56 -12.84 -0.18
CA TYR A 472 -18.16 -13.75 -1.14
C TYR A 472 -17.09 -14.52 -1.89
N GLU A 473 -17.44 -15.73 -2.34
CA GLU A 473 -16.53 -16.63 -3.02
C GLU A 473 -17.25 -17.49 -4.07
N PHE A 474 -16.48 -18.26 -4.84
CA PHE A 474 -16.98 -19.23 -5.81
C PHE A 474 -17.89 -20.27 -5.13
N ASN A 475 -19.12 -20.46 -5.67
CA ASN A 475 -20.06 -21.46 -5.19
C ASN A 475 -19.71 -22.86 -5.76
N ASN A 476 -19.27 -23.76 -4.89
CA ASN A 476 -18.83 -25.10 -5.29
C ASN A 476 -19.94 -25.99 -5.91
N ASP A 477 -21.22 -25.66 -5.75
CA ASP A 477 -22.31 -26.39 -6.38
C ASP A 477 -22.23 -26.33 -7.91
N TYR A 478 -21.62 -25.29 -8.47
CA TYR A 478 -21.42 -25.11 -9.91
C TYR A 478 -20.05 -25.58 -10.42
N ARG A 479 -19.15 -26.03 -9.53
CA ARG A 479 -17.76 -26.32 -9.86
C ARG A 479 -17.61 -27.35 -10.97
N GLU A 480 -18.31 -28.48 -10.88
CA GLU A 480 -18.20 -29.57 -11.84
C GLU A 480 -18.67 -29.14 -13.25
N GLU A 481 -19.76 -28.37 -13.33
CA GLU A 481 -20.29 -27.88 -14.61
C GLU A 481 -19.38 -26.87 -15.27
N ILE A 482 -18.85 -25.92 -14.48
CA ILE A 482 -17.91 -24.90 -14.92
C ILE A 482 -16.61 -25.53 -15.44
N GLU A 483 -16.04 -26.51 -14.70
CA GLU A 483 -14.83 -27.21 -15.14
C GLU A 483 -15.07 -28.04 -16.42
N LYS A 484 -16.21 -28.72 -16.56
CA LYS A 484 -16.58 -29.46 -17.79
C LYS A 484 -16.74 -28.54 -19.01
N ALA A 485 -17.21 -27.32 -18.78
CA ALA A 485 -17.40 -26.32 -19.85
C ALA A 485 -16.10 -25.62 -20.28
N GLY A 486 -14.99 -25.78 -19.53
CA GLY A 486 -13.67 -25.31 -19.94
C GLY A 486 -13.03 -24.22 -19.09
N MET A 487 -13.68 -23.69 -18.04
CA MET A 487 -13.02 -22.87 -17.03
C MET A 487 -12.56 -23.78 -15.90
N ILE A 488 -11.26 -23.90 -15.69
CA ILE A 488 -10.67 -24.84 -14.72
C ILE A 488 -10.30 -24.12 -13.42
N ILE A 489 -10.45 -24.83 -12.30
CA ILE A 489 -9.95 -24.37 -11.00
C ILE A 489 -8.45 -24.67 -10.93
N THR A 490 -7.63 -23.63 -10.68
CA THR A 490 -6.17 -23.74 -10.67
C THR A 490 -5.53 -23.33 -9.36
N GLY A 491 -6.29 -22.70 -8.45
CA GLY A 491 -5.89 -22.44 -7.08
C GLY A 491 -6.98 -22.80 -6.10
N THR A 492 -6.63 -23.43 -4.99
CA THR A 492 -7.57 -23.76 -3.91
C THR A 492 -6.95 -23.54 -2.53
N SER A 493 -7.78 -23.37 -1.50
CA SER A 493 -7.34 -23.53 -0.11
C SER A 493 -6.78 -24.94 0.12
N PRO A 494 -5.93 -25.17 1.15
CA PRO A 494 -5.31 -26.48 1.40
C PRO A 494 -6.31 -27.64 1.60
N ASN A 495 -7.49 -27.35 2.11
CA ASN A 495 -8.58 -28.34 2.26
C ASN A 495 -9.41 -28.52 0.97
N GLY A 496 -9.11 -27.77 -0.10
CA GLY A 496 -9.80 -27.80 -1.39
C GLY A 496 -11.20 -27.18 -1.41
N MET A 497 -11.65 -26.59 -0.30
CA MET A 497 -13.02 -26.06 -0.15
C MET A 497 -13.20 -24.69 -0.81
N LEU A 498 -12.21 -23.80 -0.72
CA LEU A 498 -12.28 -22.47 -1.30
C LEU A 498 -11.55 -22.44 -2.63
N VAL A 499 -12.18 -21.80 -3.62
CA VAL A 499 -11.59 -21.60 -4.94
C VAL A 499 -10.85 -20.27 -4.95
N GLU A 500 -9.53 -20.33 -5.10
CA GLU A 500 -8.64 -19.17 -5.05
C GLU A 500 -8.27 -18.64 -6.45
N ALA A 501 -8.35 -19.48 -7.48
CA ALA A 501 -8.07 -19.09 -8.85
C ALA A 501 -8.79 -19.94 -9.88
N VAL A 502 -9.16 -19.31 -11.00
CA VAL A 502 -9.76 -19.92 -12.19
C VAL A 502 -8.99 -19.52 -13.44
N GLU A 503 -8.92 -20.43 -14.41
CA GLU A 503 -8.29 -20.18 -15.72
C GLU A 503 -9.16 -20.71 -16.87
N ILE A 504 -9.05 -20.08 -18.05
CA ILE A 504 -9.60 -20.61 -19.31
C ILE A 504 -8.42 -20.99 -20.21
N PRO A 505 -8.01 -22.26 -20.25
CA PRO A 505 -6.84 -22.71 -21.00
C PRO A 505 -6.94 -22.54 -22.52
N ALA A 506 -8.16 -22.37 -23.05
CA ALA A 506 -8.39 -22.11 -24.48
C ALA A 506 -7.92 -20.72 -24.91
N ASN A 507 -7.82 -19.78 -23.96
CA ASN A 507 -7.30 -18.44 -24.22
C ASN A 507 -5.80 -18.36 -23.94
N LYS A 508 -5.11 -17.45 -24.61
CA LYS A 508 -3.68 -17.19 -24.51
C LYS A 508 -3.23 -16.93 -23.05
N PHE A 509 -3.98 -16.08 -22.35
CA PHE A 509 -3.81 -15.80 -20.95
C PHE A 509 -5.14 -15.31 -20.37
N TYR A 510 -5.82 -16.16 -19.63
CA TYR A 510 -7.08 -15.79 -18.97
C TYR A 510 -7.09 -16.37 -17.56
N ILE A 511 -6.92 -15.51 -16.56
CA ILE A 511 -6.87 -15.90 -15.17
C ILE A 511 -7.66 -14.94 -14.28
N GLY A 512 -8.42 -15.50 -13.34
CA GLY A 512 -9.02 -14.78 -12.23
C GLY A 512 -8.49 -15.32 -10.90
N VAL A 513 -8.19 -14.42 -9.94
CA VAL A 513 -7.75 -14.77 -8.60
C VAL A 513 -8.62 -14.09 -7.54
N GLN A 514 -8.96 -14.81 -6.46
CA GLN A 514 -9.81 -14.29 -5.39
C GLN A 514 -9.05 -13.34 -4.45
N TYR A 515 -7.75 -13.54 -4.34
CA TYR A 515 -6.84 -12.71 -3.55
C TYR A 515 -6.36 -11.46 -4.31
N HIS A 516 -5.55 -10.64 -3.65
CA HIS A 516 -5.03 -9.36 -4.12
C HIS A 516 -3.51 -9.41 -4.36
N PRO A 517 -3.05 -9.90 -5.54
CA PRO A 517 -1.63 -10.04 -5.84
C PRO A 517 -0.89 -8.70 -5.92
N GLU A 518 -1.61 -7.59 -6.17
CA GLU A 518 -1.05 -6.25 -6.23
C GLU A 518 -0.34 -5.83 -4.94
N PHE A 519 -0.80 -6.27 -3.77
CA PHE A 519 -0.21 -5.92 -2.50
C PHE A 519 1.18 -6.54 -2.26
N LYS A 520 1.51 -7.60 -2.98
CA LYS A 520 2.81 -8.29 -2.86
C LYS A 520 3.80 -7.93 -3.97
N SER A 521 3.43 -7.05 -4.88
CA SER A 521 4.33 -6.57 -5.94
C SER A 521 5.33 -5.54 -5.40
N ARG A 522 6.58 -5.65 -5.82
CA ARG A 522 7.69 -4.75 -5.46
C ARG A 522 8.38 -4.22 -6.72
N PRO A 523 8.97 -3.02 -6.71
CA PRO A 523 9.60 -2.45 -7.90
C PRO A 523 10.82 -3.25 -8.38
N ASN A 524 11.53 -3.89 -7.46
CA ASN A 524 12.68 -4.77 -7.76
C ASN A 524 12.27 -6.22 -8.06
N ARG A 525 11.01 -6.60 -7.74
CA ARG A 525 10.47 -7.95 -7.88
C ARG A 525 8.97 -7.89 -8.13
N ALA A 526 8.59 -7.79 -9.40
CA ALA A 526 7.18 -7.76 -9.79
C ALA A 526 6.45 -9.05 -9.36
N HIS A 527 5.18 -8.91 -9.00
CA HIS A 527 4.38 -10.09 -8.68
C HIS A 527 4.25 -11.00 -9.92
N PRO A 528 4.43 -12.34 -9.76
CA PRO A 528 4.50 -13.27 -10.89
C PRO A 528 3.32 -13.21 -11.86
N LEU A 529 2.09 -13.07 -11.36
CA LEU A 529 0.90 -12.99 -12.22
C LEU A 529 0.88 -11.72 -13.07
N PHE A 530 1.27 -10.58 -12.51
CA PHE A 530 1.38 -9.32 -13.27
C PHE A 530 2.50 -9.39 -14.30
N ARG A 531 3.63 -10.02 -13.94
CA ARG A 531 4.75 -10.21 -14.88
C ARG A 531 4.32 -11.04 -16.09
N GLU A 532 3.69 -12.20 -15.88
CA GLU A 532 3.23 -13.06 -16.98
C GLU A 532 2.06 -12.44 -17.76
N PHE A 533 1.17 -11.68 -17.09
CA PHE A 533 0.10 -10.93 -17.75
C PHE A 533 0.66 -9.88 -18.74
N ILE A 534 1.62 -9.05 -18.30
CA ILE A 534 2.27 -8.07 -19.20
C ILE A 534 3.05 -8.76 -20.31
N LYS A 535 3.73 -9.88 -20.01
CA LYS A 535 4.42 -10.66 -21.02
C LYS A 535 3.45 -11.18 -22.09
N ALA A 536 2.33 -11.76 -21.70
CA ALA A 536 1.31 -12.24 -22.63
C ALA A 536 0.68 -11.09 -23.44
N SER A 537 0.53 -9.90 -22.85
CA SER A 537 0.02 -8.71 -23.52
C SER A 537 1.01 -8.11 -24.54
N LEU A 538 2.29 -8.39 -24.41
CA LEU A 538 3.32 -7.97 -25.37
C LEU A 538 3.47 -8.92 -26.57
N ASP A 539 3.06 -10.17 -26.43
CA ASP A 539 3.13 -11.17 -27.49
C ASP A 539 1.90 -11.03 -28.40
N LYS A 540 1.96 -10.18 -29.42
CA LYS A 540 0.88 -9.94 -30.41
C LYS A 540 0.73 -11.08 -31.40
#